data_032fcaf0d85b58649cd140475c477381
#
_entry.id   032fcaf0d85b58649cd140475c477381
#
_cell.length_a   1.000
_cell.length_b   1.000
_cell.length_c   1.000
_cell.angle_alpha   90.00
_cell.angle_beta   90.00
_cell.angle_gamma   90.00
#
_symmetry.space_group_name_H-M   'P 1'
#
loop_
_entity.id
_entity.type
_entity.pdbx_description
1 polymer ?
#
loop_
_entity_poly.entity_id
_entity_poly.type
_entity_poly.pdbx_seq_one_letter_code
_entity_poly.pdbx_strand_id
1 'polypeptide(L)'
;FNQMIQDCKKHKIDLILTKSISRFARNTVDSIQYVRMLKQFGVTVIFEKENINTSTMNSEMLLTVLSAFAQAESESISQNISRGKRMGFRHGRFSFPYAQMLGYRKGADGQPEIIPEQAELIRMIYTSYLHGDSLQTIKGKVEAGGYKTVRGNTTWSTQALLRILQNEKYCGDVLLQKTFTDNVLTGGPKKNTGQLPQYYIENNHE
;
A
#
# COMPACT_ATOMS: atom_id res chain seq x y z
N PHE A 1 -31.54 -4.50 0.15
CA PHE A 1 -31.27 -3.42 -0.81
C PHE A 1 -31.84 -3.74 -2.21
N ASN A 2 -31.53 -4.88 -2.81
CA ASN A 2 -32.01 -5.26 -4.15
C ASN A 2 -33.53 -5.30 -4.25
N GLN A 3 -34.24 -5.78 -3.22
CA GLN A 3 -35.70 -5.76 -3.16
C GLN A 3 -36.25 -4.35 -3.18
N MET A 4 -35.65 -3.44 -2.40
CA MET A 4 -36.01 -2.02 -2.38
C MET A 4 -35.89 -1.38 -3.78
N ILE A 5 -34.79 -1.65 -4.50
CA ILE A 5 -34.61 -1.16 -5.87
C ILE A 5 -35.67 -1.70 -6.81
N GLN A 6 -36.07 -2.97 -6.69
CA GLN A 6 -37.14 -3.55 -7.49
C GLN A 6 -38.50 -2.90 -7.19
N ASP A 7 -38.78 -2.58 -5.94
CA ASP A 7 -40.01 -1.89 -5.54
C ASP A 7 -40.03 -0.44 -6.01
N CYS A 8 -38.87 0.25 -5.99
CA CYS A 8 -38.72 1.57 -6.63
C CYS A 8 -39.01 1.52 -8.12
N LYS A 9 -38.49 0.53 -8.86
CA LYS A 9 -38.74 0.33 -10.29
C LYS A 9 -40.21 0.07 -10.61
N LYS A 10 -40.96 -0.51 -9.66
CA LYS A 10 -42.41 -0.77 -9.76
C LYS A 10 -43.26 0.41 -9.25
N HIS A 11 -42.65 1.56 -8.99
CA HIS A 11 -43.31 2.75 -8.44
C HIS A 11 -44.10 2.49 -7.14
N LYS A 12 -43.57 1.61 -6.27
CA LYS A 12 -44.15 1.35 -4.95
C LYS A 12 -43.52 2.22 -3.86
N ILE A 13 -42.38 2.86 -4.16
CA ILE A 13 -41.61 3.70 -3.25
C ILE A 13 -41.33 5.03 -3.98
N ASP A 14 -41.68 6.15 -3.36
CA ASP A 14 -41.44 7.49 -3.88
C ASP A 14 -40.33 8.21 -3.13
N LEU A 15 -40.04 7.76 -1.89
CA LEU A 15 -39.04 8.39 -1.01
C LEU A 15 -38.23 7.33 -0.25
N ILE A 16 -36.94 7.51 -0.23
CA ILE A 16 -36.01 6.75 0.59
C ILE A 16 -35.36 7.70 1.60
N LEU A 17 -35.52 7.41 2.88
CA LEU A 17 -34.84 8.09 3.95
C LEU A 17 -33.68 7.22 4.45
N THR A 18 -32.46 7.75 4.47
CA THR A 18 -31.27 7.05 4.94
C THR A 18 -30.45 7.93 5.86
N LYS A 19 -29.83 7.33 6.87
CA LYS A 19 -29.05 8.05 7.87
C LYS A 19 -27.82 8.76 7.28
N SER A 20 -27.18 8.15 6.26
CA SER A 20 -25.98 8.71 5.62
C SER A 20 -25.67 8.03 4.29
N ILE A 21 -24.83 8.67 3.47
CA ILE A 21 -24.35 8.13 2.19
C ILE A 21 -23.63 6.78 2.42
N SER A 22 -22.81 6.67 3.46
CA SER A 22 -22.06 5.43 3.80
C SER A 22 -22.94 4.26 4.26
N ARG A 23 -24.18 4.54 4.68
CA ARG A 23 -25.18 3.51 5.02
C ARG A 23 -26.03 3.10 3.81
N PHE A 24 -26.11 3.97 2.83
CA PHE A 24 -26.92 3.75 1.63
C PHE A 24 -26.26 2.76 0.66
N ALA A 25 -24.94 2.85 0.46
CA ALA A 25 -24.20 1.92 -0.38
C ALA A 25 -22.82 1.61 0.19
N ARG A 26 -22.18 0.56 -0.34
CA ARG A 26 -20.86 0.07 0.14
C ARG A 26 -19.71 1.02 -0.15
N ASN A 27 -19.83 1.82 -1.18
CA ASN A 27 -18.87 2.85 -1.55
C ASN A 27 -19.62 4.01 -2.22
N THR A 28 -18.95 5.15 -2.34
CA THR A 28 -19.57 6.38 -2.85
C THR A 28 -19.85 6.31 -4.37
N VAL A 29 -19.09 5.53 -5.13
CA VAL A 29 -19.34 5.33 -6.58
C VAL A 29 -20.66 4.61 -6.79
N ASP A 30 -20.91 3.54 -6.03
CA ASP A 30 -22.20 2.84 -6.06
C ASP A 30 -23.35 3.76 -5.65
N SER A 31 -23.13 4.61 -4.61
CA SER A 31 -24.11 5.60 -4.17
C SER A 31 -24.52 6.53 -5.31
N ILE A 32 -23.56 7.05 -6.08
CA ILE A 32 -23.81 7.92 -7.24
C ILE A 32 -24.66 7.21 -8.29
N GLN A 33 -24.31 5.97 -8.62
CA GLN A 33 -25.05 5.17 -9.62
C GLN A 33 -26.48 4.89 -9.17
N TYR A 34 -26.66 4.48 -7.92
CA TYR A 34 -28.01 4.19 -7.38
C TYR A 34 -28.87 5.44 -7.28
N VAL A 35 -28.32 6.57 -6.84
CA VAL A 35 -29.07 7.82 -6.77
C VAL A 35 -29.50 8.30 -8.17
N ARG A 36 -28.63 8.17 -9.19
CA ARG A 36 -28.99 8.47 -10.57
C ARG A 36 -30.14 7.58 -11.07
N MET A 37 -30.04 6.29 -10.83
CA MET A 37 -31.04 5.31 -11.22
C MET A 37 -32.38 5.57 -10.52
N LEU A 38 -32.38 5.84 -9.22
CA LEU A 38 -33.56 6.15 -8.44
C LEU A 38 -34.23 7.45 -8.91
N LYS A 39 -33.43 8.47 -9.25
CA LYS A 39 -33.93 9.71 -9.83
C LYS A 39 -34.63 9.48 -11.18
N GLN A 40 -34.16 8.54 -12.02
CA GLN A 40 -34.80 8.14 -13.25
C GLN A 40 -36.20 7.47 -13.01
N PHE A 41 -36.34 6.79 -11.88
CA PHE A 41 -37.58 6.18 -11.43
C PHE A 41 -38.54 7.17 -10.72
N GLY A 42 -38.13 8.44 -10.58
CA GLY A 42 -38.89 9.46 -9.86
C GLY A 42 -38.77 9.35 -8.32
N VAL A 43 -37.87 8.51 -7.82
CA VAL A 43 -37.72 8.30 -6.39
C VAL A 43 -36.74 9.30 -5.81
N THR A 44 -37.14 9.97 -4.74
CA THR A 44 -36.30 10.90 -3.98
C THR A 44 -35.48 10.15 -2.91
N VAL A 45 -34.26 10.55 -2.70
CA VAL A 45 -33.40 10.04 -1.59
C VAL A 45 -33.03 11.21 -0.68
N ILE A 46 -33.22 11.04 0.62
CA ILE A 46 -32.81 12.00 1.66
C ILE A 46 -31.71 11.35 2.52
N PHE A 47 -30.55 12.01 2.60
CA PHE A 47 -29.44 11.65 3.47
C PHE A 47 -29.46 12.59 4.68
N GLU A 48 -29.88 12.08 5.84
CA GLU A 48 -30.11 12.91 7.05
C GLU A 48 -28.82 13.56 7.56
N LYS A 49 -27.74 12.76 7.68
CA LYS A 49 -26.47 13.23 8.25
C LYS A 49 -25.82 14.32 7.40
N GLU A 50 -25.88 14.17 6.09
CA GLU A 50 -25.29 15.10 5.13
C GLU A 50 -26.26 16.23 4.75
N ASN A 51 -27.49 16.19 5.23
CA ASN A 51 -28.56 17.12 4.90
C ASN A 51 -28.77 17.30 3.38
N ILE A 52 -28.73 16.19 2.65
CA ILE A 52 -28.88 16.15 1.19
C ILE A 52 -30.25 15.62 0.83
N ASN A 53 -30.99 16.37 0.00
CA ASN A 53 -32.25 15.95 -0.62
C ASN A 53 -32.08 15.96 -2.13
N THR A 54 -32.22 14.77 -2.77
CA THR A 54 -32.00 14.62 -4.22
C THR A 54 -33.09 15.23 -5.08
N SER A 55 -34.27 15.56 -4.52
CA SER A 55 -35.35 16.23 -5.26
C SER A 55 -35.09 17.71 -5.51
N THR A 56 -34.37 18.37 -4.57
CA THR A 56 -34.10 19.82 -4.63
C THR A 56 -32.79 20.15 -5.37
N MET A 57 -31.95 19.14 -5.66
CA MET A 57 -30.66 19.32 -6.32
C MET A 57 -30.76 18.97 -7.80
N ASN A 58 -30.11 19.77 -8.64
CA ASN A 58 -29.91 19.38 -10.04
C ASN A 58 -28.88 18.22 -10.10
N SER A 59 -28.84 17.48 -11.21
CA SER A 59 -28.01 16.28 -11.34
C SER A 59 -26.53 16.59 -11.27
N GLU A 60 -26.07 17.74 -11.75
CA GLU A 60 -24.67 18.16 -11.73
C GLU A 60 -24.20 18.51 -10.32
N MET A 61 -25.01 19.27 -9.58
CA MET A 61 -24.71 19.62 -8.19
C MET A 61 -24.66 18.37 -7.31
N LEU A 62 -25.61 17.46 -7.47
CA LEU A 62 -25.62 16.19 -6.75
C LEU A 62 -24.35 15.37 -7.00
N LEU A 63 -23.92 15.29 -8.28
CA LEU A 63 -22.69 14.61 -8.65
C LEU A 63 -21.46 15.24 -8.04
N THR A 64 -21.38 16.56 -8.05
CA THR A 64 -20.26 17.30 -7.46
C THR A 64 -20.16 17.03 -5.96
N VAL A 65 -21.27 17.10 -5.25
CA VAL A 65 -21.31 16.83 -3.81
C VAL A 65 -20.94 15.38 -3.49
N LEU A 66 -21.54 14.40 -4.18
CA LEU A 66 -21.23 12.99 -3.95
C LEU A 66 -19.78 12.65 -4.32
N SER A 67 -19.23 13.26 -5.38
CA SER A 67 -17.82 13.09 -5.76
C SER A 67 -16.86 13.68 -4.71
N ALA A 68 -17.20 14.84 -4.14
CA ALA A 68 -16.41 15.43 -3.05
C ALA A 68 -16.43 14.54 -1.80
N PHE A 69 -17.54 13.91 -1.45
CA PHE A 69 -17.60 12.94 -0.34
C PHE A 69 -16.77 11.69 -0.64
N ALA A 70 -16.80 11.15 -1.87
CA ALA A 70 -15.97 10.02 -2.28
C ALA A 70 -14.49 10.33 -2.11
N GLN A 71 -14.09 11.51 -2.52
CA GLN A 71 -12.71 11.97 -2.38
C GLN A 71 -12.31 12.09 -0.91
N ALA A 72 -13.12 12.75 -0.09
CA ALA A 72 -12.86 12.92 1.34
C ALA A 72 -12.78 11.57 2.09
N GLU A 73 -13.63 10.60 1.72
CA GLU A 73 -13.59 9.25 2.29
C GLU A 73 -12.27 8.53 1.91
N SER A 74 -11.86 8.57 0.64
CA SER A 74 -10.58 8.02 0.18
C SER A 74 -9.39 8.63 0.90
N GLU A 75 -9.36 9.95 1.05
CA GLU A 75 -8.31 10.66 1.77
C GLU A 75 -8.27 10.25 3.25
N SER A 76 -9.42 10.15 3.91
CA SER A 76 -9.54 9.72 5.31
C SER A 76 -9.03 8.30 5.51
N ILE A 77 -9.43 7.35 4.66
CA ILE A 77 -8.96 5.96 4.70
C ILE A 77 -7.45 5.91 4.55
N SER A 78 -6.88 6.62 3.58
CA SER A 78 -5.44 6.66 3.36
C SER A 78 -4.67 7.28 4.53
N GLN A 79 -5.18 8.36 5.11
CA GLN A 79 -4.58 8.97 6.31
C GLN A 79 -4.58 7.99 7.49
N ASN A 80 -5.68 7.26 7.70
CA ASN A 80 -5.78 6.26 8.76
C ASN A 80 -4.81 5.09 8.55
N ILE A 81 -4.68 4.57 7.32
CA ILE A 81 -3.70 3.54 6.96
C ILE A 81 -2.28 4.04 7.20
N SER A 82 -1.97 5.27 6.76
CA SER A 82 -0.64 5.88 6.92
C SER A 82 -0.31 6.09 8.40
N ARG A 83 -1.28 6.54 9.21
CA ARG A 83 -1.14 6.68 10.65
C ARG A 83 -0.89 5.35 11.33
N GLY A 84 -1.66 4.31 10.98
CA GLY A 84 -1.47 2.95 11.50
C GLY A 84 -0.10 2.38 11.16
N LYS A 85 0.38 2.56 9.93
CA LYS A 85 1.74 2.16 9.52
C LYS A 85 2.83 2.87 10.33
N ARG A 86 2.73 4.20 10.52
CA ARG A 86 3.69 4.96 11.31
C ARG A 86 3.73 4.53 12.78
N MET A 87 2.56 4.21 13.36
CA MET A 87 2.52 3.63 14.71
C MET A 87 3.21 2.27 14.75
N GLY A 88 3.00 1.41 13.75
CA GLY A 88 3.74 0.15 13.61
C GLY A 88 5.25 0.37 13.51
N PHE A 89 5.68 1.33 12.71
CA PHE A 89 7.12 1.66 12.53
C PHE A 89 7.80 2.09 13.83
N ARG A 90 7.13 2.89 14.66
CA ARG A 90 7.64 3.28 15.99
C ARG A 90 7.90 2.09 16.92
N HIS A 91 7.22 0.97 16.70
CA HIS A 91 7.36 -0.26 17.47
C HIS A 91 8.14 -1.34 16.71
N GLY A 92 8.89 -1.00 15.67
CA GLY A 92 9.67 -1.94 14.86
C GLY A 92 8.86 -2.92 14.04
N ARG A 93 7.54 -2.74 13.97
CA ARG A 93 6.68 -3.63 13.20
C ARG A 93 6.65 -3.23 11.74
N PHE A 94 7.09 -4.11 10.87
CA PHE A 94 7.04 -3.95 9.42
C PHE A 94 6.93 -5.31 8.74
N SER A 95 6.58 -5.33 7.47
CA SER A 95 6.57 -6.55 6.68
C SER A 95 7.95 -6.78 6.06
N PHE A 96 8.62 -7.85 6.46
CA PHE A 96 9.93 -8.21 5.92
C PHE A 96 9.79 -8.67 4.46
N PRO A 97 10.59 -8.16 3.51
CA PRO A 97 10.43 -8.42 2.08
C PRO A 97 11.11 -9.71 1.64
N TYR A 98 10.75 -10.85 2.19
CA TYR A 98 11.38 -12.16 1.91
C TYR A 98 11.51 -12.47 0.41
N ALA A 99 10.50 -12.17 -0.40
CA ALA A 99 10.52 -12.41 -1.84
C ALA A 99 11.51 -11.54 -2.63
N GLN A 100 12.11 -10.53 -2.00
CA GLN A 100 13.02 -9.57 -2.65
C GLN A 100 14.41 -9.57 -2.01
N MET A 101 14.67 -10.47 -1.08
CA MET A 101 15.87 -10.48 -0.28
C MET A 101 16.49 -11.88 -0.22
N LEU A 102 17.78 -11.99 -0.54
CA LEU A 102 18.57 -13.22 -0.35
C LEU A 102 18.94 -13.38 1.13
N GLY A 103 19.24 -14.60 1.54
CA GLY A 103 19.74 -14.89 2.87
C GLY A 103 18.66 -15.10 3.93
N TYR A 104 17.41 -14.75 3.65
CA TYR A 104 16.33 -14.84 4.63
C TYR A 104 15.09 -15.54 4.08
N ARG A 105 14.42 -16.30 4.93
CA ARG A 105 13.08 -16.83 4.73
C ARG A 105 12.19 -16.48 5.92
N LYS A 106 10.89 -16.64 5.75
CA LYS A 106 9.95 -16.50 6.87
C LYS A 106 10.00 -17.76 7.73
N GLY A 107 10.38 -17.63 8.97
CA GLY A 107 10.35 -18.69 9.97
C GLY A 107 8.95 -19.10 10.39
N ALA A 108 8.84 -20.18 11.13
CA ALA A 108 7.57 -20.72 11.64
C ALA A 108 6.87 -19.74 12.61
N ASP A 109 7.62 -18.95 13.34
CA ASP A 109 7.19 -17.88 14.25
C ASP A 109 6.87 -16.56 13.52
N GLY A 110 7.09 -16.52 12.19
CA GLY A 110 6.89 -15.35 11.35
C GLY A 110 8.05 -14.37 11.33
N GLN A 111 9.12 -14.64 12.09
CA GLN A 111 10.35 -13.83 12.09
C GLN A 111 11.29 -14.21 10.93
N PRO A 112 12.25 -13.34 10.57
CA PRO A 112 13.27 -13.67 9.59
C PRO A 112 14.16 -14.82 10.10
N GLU A 113 14.31 -15.85 9.29
CA GLU A 113 15.22 -16.97 9.52
C GLU A 113 16.28 -17.00 8.43
N ILE A 114 17.54 -17.17 8.82
CA ILE A 114 18.68 -17.19 7.90
C ILE A 114 18.67 -18.47 7.07
N ILE A 115 18.90 -18.33 5.75
CA ILE A 115 19.16 -19.44 4.84
C ILE A 115 20.69 -19.59 4.72
N PRO A 116 21.33 -20.64 5.31
CA PRO A 116 22.78 -20.73 5.43
C PRO A 116 23.52 -20.59 4.09
N GLU A 117 23.06 -21.31 3.06
CA GLU A 117 23.71 -21.29 1.73
C GLU A 117 23.68 -19.90 1.08
N GLN A 118 22.59 -19.16 1.25
CA GLN A 118 22.49 -17.79 0.74
C GLN A 118 23.24 -16.78 1.62
N ALA A 119 23.33 -17.03 2.91
CA ALA A 119 24.11 -16.20 3.83
C ALA A 119 25.61 -16.26 3.51
N GLU A 120 26.13 -17.42 3.10
CA GLU A 120 27.53 -17.54 2.63
C GLU A 120 27.81 -16.65 1.42
N LEU A 121 26.90 -16.62 0.45
CA LEU A 121 26.98 -15.71 -0.69
C LEU A 121 27.03 -14.24 -0.24
N ILE A 122 26.12 -13.85 0.66
CA ILE A 122 26.07 -12.46 1.17
C ILE A 122 27.37 -12.11 1.89
N ARG A 123 27.87 -12.98 2.77
CA ARG A 123 29.17 -12.80 3.46
C ARG A 123 30.33 -12.67 2.47
N MET A 124 30.35 -13.51 1.42
CA MET A 124 31.38 -13.45 0.38
C MET A 124 31.35 -12.11 -0.36
N ILE A 125 30.16 -11.58 -0.69
CA ILE A 125 30.00 -10.26 -1.33
C ILE A 125 30.58 -9.15 -0.43
N TYR A 126 30.19 -9.13 0.85
CA TYR A 126 30.69 -8.13 1.81
C TYR A 126 32.20 -8.25 2.04
N THR A 127 32.71 -9.46 2.24
CA THR A 127 34.17 -9.70 2.47
C THR A 127 34.98 -9.29 1.25
N SER A 128 34.55 -9.65 0.03
CA SER A 128 35.20 -9.22 -1.21
C SER A 128 35.25 -7.69 -1.35
N TYR A 129 34.14 -7.02 -1.05
CA TYR A 129 34.09 -5.56 -1.09
C TYR A 129 35.01 -4.91 -0.05
N LEU A 130 35.08 -5.44 1.17
CA LEU A 130 35.97 -4.96 2.25
C LEU A 130 37.45 -5.16 1.91
N HIS A 131 37.80 -6.20 1.12
CA HIS A 131 39.15 -6.41 0.61
C HIS A 131 39.51 -5.52 -0.57
N GLY A 132 38.61 -4.65 -1.04
CA GLY A 132 38.84 -3.69 -2.10
C GLY A 132 38.49 -4.19 -3.50
N ASP A 133 37.81 -5.31 -3.63
CA ASP A 133 37.32 -5.77 -4.95
C ASP A 133 36.32 -4.79 -5.55
N SER A 134 36.45 -4.56 -6.86
CA SER A 134 35.46 -3.79 -7.60
C SER A 134 34.15 -4.56 -7.73
N LEU A 135 33.03 -3.84 -7.89
CA LEU A 135 31.71 -4.49 -8.12
C LEU A 135 31.73 -5.41 -9.35
N GLN A 136 32.57 -5.11 -10.36
CA GLN A 136 32.71 -5.95 -11.55
C GLN A 136 33.47 -7.25 -11.22
N THR A 137 34.51 -7.18 -10.38
CA THR A 137 35.24 -8.36 -9.87
C THR A 137 34.35 -9.25 -9.04
N ILE A 138 33.56 -8.67 -8.12
CA ILE A 138 32.60 -9.39 -7.27
C ILE A 138 31.54 -10.07 -8.14
N LYS A 139 31.02 -9.37 -9.17
CA LYS A 139 30.08 -9.95 -10.15
C LYS A 139 30.67 -11.21 -10.79
N GLY A 140 31.91 -11.14 -11.28
CA GLY A 140 32.58 -12.29 -11.89
C GLY A 140 32.70 -13.47 -10.92
N LYS A 141 33.07 -13.23 -9.66
CA LYS A 141 33.16 -14.26 -8.62
C LYS A 141 31.82 -14.94 -8.35
N VAL A 142 30.73 -14.14 -8.23
CA VAL A 142 29.38 -14.64 -7.95
C VAL A 142 28.85 -15.48 -9.15
N GLU A 143 29.06 -15.02 -10.38
CA GLU A 143 28.64 -15.74 -11.59
C GLU A 143 29.45 -17.02 -11.80
N ALA A 144 30.77 -16.98 -11.58
CA ALA A 144 31.63 -18.17 -11.65
C ALA A 144 31.27 -19.22 -10.59
N GLY A 145 30.82 -18.79 -9.41
CA GLY A 145 30.32 -19.67 -8.35
C GLY A 145 28.93 -20.25 -8.62
N GLY A 146 28.27 -19.89 -9.73
CA GLY A 146 26.94 -20.38 -10.09
C GLY A 146 25.80 -19.88 -9.20
N TYR A 147 26.03 -18.85 -8.40
CA TYR A 147 25.02 -18.30 -7.49
C TYR A 147 23.87 -17.62 -8.23
N LYS A 148 22.66 -17.85 -7.75
CA LYS A 148 21.44 -17.31 -8.34
C LYS A 148 20.99 -16.03 -7.63
N THR A 149 20.50 -15.08 -8.40
CA THR A 149 19.80 -13.89 -7.88
C THR A 149 18.48 -14.26 -7.21
N VAL A 150 17.85 -13.34 -6.48
CA VAL A 150 16.49 -13.50 -5.90
C VAL A 150 15.47 -13.98 -6.96
N ARG A 151 15.65 -13.60 -8.23
CA ARG A 151 14.77 -13.98 -9.33
C ARG A 151 15.16 -15.32 -9.99
N GLY A 152 16.17 -16.01 -9.46
CA GLY A 152 16.65 -17.27 -10.00
C GLY A 152 17.61 -17.16 -11.21
N ASN A 153 17.97 -15.97 -11.64
CA ASN A 153 18.90 -15.74 -12.75
C ASN A 153 20.35 -15.98 -12.29
N THR A 154 21.19 -16.53 -13.16
CA THR A 154 22.64 -16.69 -12.93
C THR A 154 23.44 -15.44 -13.32
N THR A 155 22.86 -14.55 -14.11
CA THR A 155 23.50 -13.28 -14.50
C THR A 155 23.21 -12.21 -13.47
N TRP A 156 24.25 -11.54 -12.98
CA TRP A 156 24.17 -10.50 -11.98
C TRP A 156 24.41 -9.12 -12.58
N SER A 157 23.77 -8.09 -12.02
CA SER A 157 24.10 -6.70 -12.31
C SER A 157 24.91 -6.10 -11.15
N THR A 158 25.84 -5.21 -11.46
CA THR A 158 26.55 -4.43 -10.44
C THR A 158 25.62 -3.64 -9.54
N GLN A 159 24.47 -3.19 -10.08
CA GLN A 159 23.44 -2.51 -9.32
C GLN A 159 22.75 -3.43 -8.29
N ALA A 160 22.62 -4.73 -8.58
CA ALA A 160 22.09 -5.70 -7.61
C ALA A 160 23.06 -5.91 -6.44
N LEU A 161 24.34 -6.02 -6.73
CA LEU A 161 25.40 -6.11 -5.71
C LEU A 161 25.44 -4.85 -4.84
N LEU A 162 25.38 -3.66 -5.46
CA LEU A 162 25.35 -2.40 -4.72
C LEU A 162 24.14 -2.30 -3.80
N ARG A 163 22.96 -2.76 -4.24
CA ARG A 163 21.75 -2.81 -3.39
C ARG A 163 21.93 -3.76 -2.20
N ILE A 164 22.62 -4.87 -2.36
CA ILE A 164 22.95 -5.78 -1.25
C ILE A 164 23.84 -5.06 -0.25
N LEU A 165 24.94 -4.47 -0.70
CA LEU A 165 25.91 -3.77 0.14
C LEU A 165 25.32 -2.56 0.88
N GLN A 166 24.30 -1.91 0.31
CA GLN A 166 23.63 -0.74 0.90
C GLN A 166 22.40 -1.09 1.74
N ASN A 167 22.10 -2.38 1.90
CA ASN A 167 20.87 -2.78 2.60
C ASN A 167 21.14 -3.02 4.08
N GLU A 168 20.68 -2.12 4.93
CA GLU A 168 20.84 -2.16 6.39
C GLU A 168 20.31 -3.45 7.03
N LYS A 169 19.41 -4.16 6.36
CA LYS A 169 18.83 -5.41 6.89
C LYS A 169 19.87 -6.54 7.02
N TYR A 170 20.96 -6.49 6.26
CA TYR A 170 22.06 -7.45 6.41
C TYR A 170 22.95 -7.20 7.64
N CYS A 171 22.73 -6.08 8.34
CA CYS A 171 23.34 -5.79 9.64
C CYS A 171 22.37 -6.04 10.81
N GLY A 172 21.17 -6.58 10.54
CA GLY A 172 20.13 -6.77 11.56
C GLY A 172 19.28 -5.52 11.82
N ASP A 173 19.57 -4.41 11.15
CA ASP A 173 18.89 -3.13 11.34
C ASP A 173 17.75 -2.92 10.34
N VAL A 174 16.89 -1.96 10.63
CA VAL A 174 15.79 -1.62 9.72
C VAL A 174 15.59 -0.11 9.63
N LEU A 175 15.64 0.42 8.41
CA LEU A 175 15.22 1.79 8.12
C LEU A 175 13.83 1.80 7.49
N LEU A 176 12.87 2.38 8.20
CA LEU A 176 11.47 2.46 7.82
C LEU A 176 11.10 3.86 7.34
N GLN A 177 9.98 4.00 6.64
CA GLN A 177 9.50 5.25 6.03
C GLN A 177 10.47 5.78 4.93
N LYS A 178 11.12 4.87 4.19
CA LYS A 178 11.99 5.25 3.04
C LYS A 178 11.21 5.91 1.89
N THR A 179 9.92 5.67 1.81
CA THR A 179 9.02 6.25 0.80
C THR A 179 7.74 6.76 1.42
N PHE A 180 7.08 7.69 0.75
CA PHE A 180 5.75 8.18 1.11
C PHE A 180 4.94 8.50 -0.16
N THR A 181 3.64 8.55 -0.03
CA THR A 181 2.73 9.01 -1.08
C THR A 181 2.21 10.39 -0.69
N ASP A 182 2.43 11.36 -1.55
CA ASP A 182 2.06 12.76 -1.34
C ASP A 182 0.56 12.96 -1.59
N ASN A 183 0.08 12.50 -2.73
CA ASN A 183 -1.33 12.57 -3.10
C ASN A 183 -1.85 11.16 -3.38
N VAL A 184 -2.92 10.79 -2.67
CA VAL A 184 -3.51 9.44 -2.72
C VAL A 184 -4.19 9.17 -4.06
N LEU A 185 -4.74 10.20 -4.70
CA LEU A 185 -5.54 10.06 -5.92
C LEU A 185 -4.68 10.10 -7.18
N THR A 186 -3.61 10.91 -7.20
CA THR A 186 -2.82 11.18 -8.40
C THR A 186 -1.35 10.86 -8.24
N GLY A 187 -0.87 10.58 -7.02
CA GLY A 187 0.54 10.43 -6.68
C GLY A 187 0.97 8.97 -6.53
N GLY A 188 2.16 8.64 -7.07
CA GLY A 188 2.90 7.43 -6.78
C GLY A 188 3.78 7.55 -5.53
N PRO A 189 4.44 6.47 -5.10
CA PRO A 189 5.40 6.51 -4.01
C PRO A 189 6.62 7.36 -4.38
N LYS A 190 6.95 8.35 -3.54
CA LYS A 190 8.14 9.20 -3.64
C LYS A 190 9.17 8.78 -2.60
N LYS A 191 10.46 8.93 -2.93
CA LYS A 191 11.55 8.70 -1.97
C LYS A 191 11.47 9.76 -0.85
N ASN A 192 11.54 9.30 0.41
CA ASN A 192 11.63 10.19 1.55
C ASN A 192 13.08 10.63 1.75
N THR A 193 13.35 11.91 1.54
CA THR A 193 14.67 12.55 1.73
C THR A 193 14.63 13.55 2.89
N GLY A 194 13.71 13.36 3.85
CA GLY A 194 13.55 14.22 5.03
C GLY A 194 12.19 14.91 5.14
N GLN A 195 11.27 14.69 4.18
CA GLN A 195 9.92 15.28 4.21
C GLN A 195 9.06 14.71 5.34
N LEU A 196 9.27 13.44 5.69
CA LEU A 196 8.63 12.76 6.79
C LEU A 196 9.67 12.10 7.71
N PRO A 197 9.35 11.92 9.01
CA PRO A 197 10.23 11.20 9.92
C PRO A 197 10.55 9.79 9.39
N GLN A 198 11.84 9.42 9.41
CA GLN A 198 12.28 8.06 9.19
C GLN A 198 12.53 7.38 10.54
N TYR A 199 12.36 6.07 10.60
CA TYR A 199 12.53 5.29 11.81
C TYR A 199 13.66 4.30 11.57
N TYR A 200 14.79 4.46 12.28
CA TYR A 200 15.91 3.53 12.28
C TYR A 200 15.81 2.69 13.56
N ILE A 201 15.88 1.39 13.43
CA ILE A 201 15.76 0.43 14.51
C ILE A 201 16.95 -0.52 14.42
N GLU A 202 17.76 -0.50 15.45
CA GLU A 202 18.92 -1.36 15.57
C GLU A 202 18.55 -2.74 16.11
N ASN A 203 19.26 -3.77 15.67
CA ASN A 203 19.12 -5.15 16.15
C ASN A 203 17.66 -5.66 16.11
N ASN A 204 16.95 -5.38 15.02
CA ASN A 204 15.57 -5.80 14.84
C ASN A 204 15.44 -7.30 14.53
N HIS A 205 16.46 -7.91 13.93
CA HIS A 205 16.55 -9.33 13.56
C HIS A 205 18.00 -9.77 13.45
N GLU A 206 18.23 -11.09 13.39
CA GLU A 206 19.57 -11.67 13.18
C GLU A 206 20.10 -11.45 11.76
#